data_a0fa9d307b1d56210dd072a499d5b83f
#
_entry.id   a0fa9d307b1d56210dd072a499d5b83f
#
_cell.length_a   1.000
_cell.length_b   1.000
_cell.length_c   1.000
_cell.angle_alpha   90.00
_cell.angle_beta   90.00
_cell.angle_gamma   90.00
#
_symmetry.space_group_name_H-M   'P 1'
#
loop_
_entity.id
_entity.type
_entity.pdbx_description
1 polymer ?
#
loop_
_entity_poly.entity_id
_entity_poly.type
_entity_poly.pdbx_seq_one_letter_code
_entity_poly.pdbx_strand_id
1 'polypeptide(L)'
;MRILIIEDQEKLAKSLKKGLEQQGYAADYLLDGESGQRRIEVKQHDYDAVILDLMLPKKDGIEVCKSWRGQNITIPVLMLTAKDAMSDKVLGLDCGADDYMVKPFGHQELLARLRALLRRPRQTLQAKLIVGDLVLDTVKKQAICKNAELPLTVKEFSLLEYFMRNPNQVLSREQILEHIWNYDFDSFANVVDVHVKNLRKKLSKMRYEHALQTVRGMGYRLTV
;
A
#
# COMPACT_ATOMS: atom_id res chain seq x y z
N MET A 1 -3.26 1.88 -0.48
CA MET A 1 -1.86 1.40 -0.67
C MET A 1 -1.88 -0.07 -0.97
N ARG A 2 -1.10 -0.49 -1.95
CA ARG A 2 -1.03 -1.87 -2.41
C ARG A 2 0.35 -2.48 -2.14
N ILE A 3 0.38 -3.67 -1.56
CA ILE A 3 1.59 -4.37 -1.15
C ILE A 3 1.70 -5.68 -1.93
N LEU A 4 2.87 -5.94 -2.52
CA LEU A 4 3.18 -7.26 -3.07
C LEU A 4 3.93 -8.08 -2.02
N ILE A 5 3.50 -9.30 -1.81
CA ILE A 5 4.15 -10.30 -0.96
C ILE A 5 4.77 -11.34 -1.87
N ILE A 6 6.06 -11.65 -1.70
CA ILE A 6 6.76 -12.72 -2.41
C ILE A 6 7.32 -13.65 -1.34
N GLU A 7 6.66 -14.79 -1.16
CA GLU A 7 6.89 -15.75 -0.07
C GLU A 7 6.48 -17.13 -0.55
N ASP A 8 7.37 -18.11 -0.49
CA ASP A 8 7.14 -19.48 -1.01
C ASP A 8 6.17 -20.29 -0.14
N GLN A 9 6.11 -20.00 1.16
CA GLN A 9 5.18 -20.67 2.07
C GLN A 9 3.79 -20.08 1.92
N GLU A 10 2.95 -20.72 1.11
CA GLU A 10 1.60 -20.23 0.78
C GLU A 10 0.74 -19.90 2.03
N LYS A 11 0.87 -20.69 3.11
CA LYS A 11 0.16 -20.43 4.39
C LYS A 11 0.58 -19.11 5.00
N LEU A 12 1.88 -18.80 4.99
CA LEU A 12 2.41 -17.55 5.51
C LEU A 12 1.99 -16.38 4.59
N ALA A 13 2.14 -16.53 3.28
CA ALA A 13 1.73 -15.53 2.29
C ALA A 13 0.25 -15.15 2.44
N LYS A 14 -0.65 -16.14 2.57
CA LYS A 14 -2.08 -15.92 2.82
C LYS A 14 -2.36 -15.24 4.16
N SER A 15 -1.63 -15.61 5.21
CA SER A 15 -1.76 -15.00 6.53
C SER A 15 -1.33 -13.53 6.50
N LEU A 16 -0.20 -13.22 5.85
CA LEU A 16 0.29 -11.86 5.64
C LEU A 16 -0.72 -11.02 4.84
N LYS A 17 -1.20 -11.56 3.71
CA LYS A 17 -2.24 -10.92 2.89
C LYS A 17 -3.44 -10.55 3.74
N LYS A 18 -4.02 -11.51 4.45
CA LYS A 18 -5.19 -11.29 5.32
C LYS A 18 -4.94 -10.22 6.39
N GLY A 19 -3.77 -10.26 7.04
CA GLY A 19 -3.41 -9.29 8.06
C GLY A 19 -3.27 -7.86 7.50
N LEU A 20 -2.68 -7.71 6.31
CA LEU A 20 -2.57 -6.43 5.63
C LEU A 20 -3.94 -5.89 5.19
N GLU A 21 -4.82 -6.76 4.68
CA GLU A 21 -6.19 -6.39 4.29
C GLU A 21 -7.01 -5.87 5.47
N GLN A 22 -6.86 -6.47 6.64
CA GLN A 22 -7.52 -5.99 7.87
C GLN A 22 -7.06 -4.58 8.28
N GLN A 23 -5.84 -4.18 7.85
CA GLN A 23 -5.30 -2.83 8.08
C GLN A 23 -5.62 -1.85 6.94
N GLY A 24 -6.39 -2.29 5.93
CA GLY A 24 -6.85 -1.44 4.81
C GLY A 24 -5.91 -1.41 3.62
N TYR A 25 -4.81 -2.18 3.63
CA TYR A 25 -3.98 -2.35 2.43
C TYR A 25 -4.68 -3.24 1.41
N ALA A 26 -4.43 -3.03 0.13
CA ALA A 26 -4.58 -4.07 -0.87
C ALA A 26 -3.31 -4.93 -0.85
N ALA A 27 -3.43 -6.24 -0.99
CA ALA A 27 -2.28 -7.12 -0.96
C ALA A 27 -2.43 -8.28 -1.95
N ASP A 28 -1.38 -8.50 -2.73
CA ASP A 28 -1.22 -9.66 -3.60
C ASP A 28 -0.09 -10.51 -3.08
N TYR A 29 -0.06 -11.80 -3.45
CA TYR A 29 1.09 -12.64 -3.16
C TYR A 29 1.51 -13.48 -4.37
N LEU A 30 2.79 -13.79 -4.42
CA LEU A 30 3.45 -14.69 -5.38
C LEU A 30 4.35 -15.64 -4.60
N LEU A 31 4.56 -16.86 -5.15
CA LEU A 31 5.20 -17.95 -4.43
C LEU A 31 6.64 -18.21 -4.91
N ASP A 32 7.15 -17.43 -5.85
CA ASP A 32 8.51 -17.58 -6.38
C ASP A 32 9.12 -16.23 -6.79
N GLY A 33 10.45 -16.18 -6.76
CA GLY A 33 11.20 -14.95 -7.03
C GLY A 33 11.14 -14.51 -8.48
N GLU A 34 11.06 -15.41 -9.44
CA GLU A 34 11.00 -15.07 -10.87
C GLU A 34 9.69 -14.37 -11.22
N SER A 35 8.57 -14.92 -10.75
CA SER A 35 7.24 -14.29 -10.90
C SER A 35 7.17 -12.95 -10.20
N GLY A 36 7.78 -12.85 -9.00
CA GLY A 36 7.89 -11.60 -8.25
C GLY A 36 8.67 -10.54 -9.00
N GLN A 37 9.82 -10.91 -9.54
CA GLN A 37 10.65 -10.01 -10.32
C GLN A 37 9.89 -9.45 -11.53
N ARG A 38 9.31 -10.31 -12.35
CA ARG A 38 8.53 -9.91 -13.54
C ARG A 38 7.35 -9.01 -13.18
N ARG A 39 6.66 -9.30 -12.07
CA ARG A 39 5.52 -8.50 -11.64
C ARG A 39 5.90 -7.05 -11.39
N ILE A 40 7.00 -6.81 -10.70
CA ILE A 40 7.47 -5.45 -10.41
C ILE A 40 8.06 -4.79 -11.64
N GLU A 41 8.79 -5.49 -12.48
CA GLU A 41 9.33 -4.94 -13.73
C GLU A 41 8.24 -4.40 -14.66
N VAL A 42 7.07 -5.05 -14.70
CA VAL A 42 5.95 -4.65 -15.56
C VAL A 42 5.00 -3.67 -14.85
N LYS A 43 4.81 -3.83 -13.54
CA LYS A 43 3.75 -3.15 -12.77
C LYS A 43 4.28 -2.45 -11.51
N GLN A 44 5.50 -1.90 -11.54
CA GLN A 44 6.10 -1.25 -10.36
C GLN A 44 5.26 -0.09 -9.80
N HIS A 45 4.49 0.59 -10.66
CA HIS A 45 3.67 1.73 -10.26
C HIS A 45 2.36 1.34 -9.55
N ASP A 46 1.96 0.07 -9.66
CA ASP A 46 0.76 -0.45 -9.02
C ASP A 46 0.99 -0.77 -7.53
N TYR A 47 2.26 -0.87 -7.11
CA TYR A 47 2.64 -1.25 -5.75
C TYR A 47 3.37 -0.13 -5.01
N ASP A 48 3.04 0.03 -3.73
CA ASP A 48 3.67 1.01 -2.85
C ASP A 48 4.88 0.44 -2.10
N ALA A 49 4.89 -0.88 -1.85
CA ALA A 49 6.02 -1.60 -1.27
C ALA A 49 5.96 -3.10 -1.60
N VAL A 50 7.08 -3.79 -1.38
CA VAL A 50 7.22 -5.25 -1.50
C VAL A 50 7.67 -5.83 -0.18
N ILE A 51 7.04 -6.94 0.24
CA ILE A 51 7.54 -7.84 1.27
C ILE A 51 8.16 -9.01 0.53
N LEU A 52 9.47 -9.22 0.69
CA LEU A 52 10.26 -10.15 -0.11
C LEU A 52 10.97 -11.17 0.79
N ASP A 53 10.64 -12.44 0.67
CA ASP A 53 11.44 -13.48 1.30
C ASP A 53 12.80 -13.61 0.62
N LEU A 54 13.81 -13.89 1.42
CA LEU A 54 15.16 -14.19 0.98
C LEU A 54 15.21 -15.53 0.24
N MET A 55 14.64 -16.56 0.85
CA MET A 55 14.74 -17.95 0.38
C MET A 55 13.55 -18.32 -0.51
N LEU A 56 13.63 -17.93 -1.77
CA LEU A 56 12.58 -18.18 -2.75
C LEU A 56 13.03 -19.24 -3.78
N PRO A 57 12.12 -20.07 -4.29
CA PRO A 57 12.40 -20.93 -5.41
C PRO A 57 12.59 -20.14 -6.71
N LYS A 58 13.30 -20.75 -7.67
CA LYS A 58 13.67 -20.24 -9.01
C LYS A 58 14.68 -19.08 -8.96
N LYS A 59 14.46 -18.07 -8.15
CA LYS A 59 15.36 -16.92 -7.98
C LYS A 59 15.28 -16.41 -6.56
N ASP A 60 16.43 -16.29 -5.87
CA ASP A 60 16.47 -15.84 -4.50
C ASP A 60 16.13 -14.34 -4.37
N GLY A 61 15.71 -13.94 -3.16
CA GLY A 61 15.26 -12.56 -2.91
C GLY A 61 16.38 -11.51 -3.06
N ILE A 62 17.65 -11.88 -2.80
CA ILE A 62 18.80 -10.97 -2.99
C ILE A 62 18.99 -10.68 -4.47
N GLU A 63 18.97 -11.73 -5.30
CA GLU A 63 19.10 -11.59 -6.76
C GLU A 63 17.96 -10.77 -7.36
N VAL A 64 16.72 -11.02 -6.88
CA VAL A 64 15.54 -10.25 -7.28
C VAL A 64 15.73 -8.76 -6.94
N CYS A 65 16.11 -8.45 -5.69
CA CYS A 65 16.31 -7.08 -5.24
C CYS A 65 17.43 -6.38 -6.02
N LYS A 66 18.58 -7.03 -6.18
CA LYS A 66 19.70 -6.51 -7.00
C LYS A 66 19.29 -6.23 -8.44
N SER A 67 18.51 -7.12 -9.06
CA SER A 67 18.00 -6.92 -10.42
C SER A 67 17.14 -5.68 -10.51
N TRP A 68 16.23 -5.46 -9.56
CA TRP A 68 15.40 -4.25 -9.54
C TRP A 68 16.23 -2.96 -9.39
N ARG A 69 17.20 -2.97 -8.48
CA ARG A 69 18.07 -1.80 -8.26
C ARG A 69 18.94 -1.50 -9.46
N GLY A 70 19.44 -2.56 -10.14
CA GLY A 70 20.18 -2.40 -11.41
C GLY A 70 19.35 -1.79 -12.55
N GLN A 71 18.03 -1.95 -12.50
CA GLN A 71 17.08 -1.35 -13.44
C GLN A 71 16.52 0.01 -12.96
N ASN A 72 17.08 0.60 -11.90
CA ASN A 72 16.60 1.84 -11.27
C ASN A 72 15.16 1.73 -10.71
N ILE A 73 14.68 0.52 -10.42
CA ILE A 73 13.41 0.31 -9.73
C ILE A 73 13.65 0.57 -8.24
N THR A 74 13.04 1.63 -7.72
CA THR A 74 13.24 2.12 -6.34
C THR A 74 12.07 1.81 -5.42
N ILE A 75 11.23 0.83 -5.78
CA ILE A 75 10.12 0.41 -4.91
C ILE A 75 10.67 0.01 -3.52
N PRO A 76 10.03 0.46 -2.42
CA PRO A 76 10.44 0.07 -1.07
C PRO A 76 10.33 -1.44 -0.86
N VAL A 77 11.39 -2.06 -0.32
CA VAL A 77 11.47 -3.51 -0.07
C VAL A 77 11.72 -3.78 1.41
N LEU A 78 10.79 -4.51 2.04
CA LEU A 78 10.99 -5.14 3.34
C LEU A 78 11.39 -6.60 3.11
N MET A 79 12.63 -6.94 3.45
CA MET A 79 13.14 -8.29 3.26
C MET A 79 12.85 -9.17 4.49
N LEU A 80 12.36 -10.39 4.25
CA LEU A 80 12.18 -11.39 5.29
C LEU A 80 13.36 -12.37 5.27
N THR A 81 13.91 -12.71 6.44
CA THR A 81 15.10 -13.57 6.54
C THR A 81 14.97 -14.59 7.68
N ALA A 82 15.64 -15.73 7.58
CA ALA A 82 15.73 -16.72 8.65
C ALA A 82 16.77 -16.29 9.71
N LYS A 83 16.62 -16.77 10.95
CA LYS A 83 17.35 -16.33 12.14
C LYS A 83 18.88 -16.51 12.12
N ASP A 84 19.41 -17.41 11.28
CA ASP A 84 20.82 -17.81 11.34
C ASP A 84 21.76 -17.00 10.43
N ALA A 85 21.24 -15.98 9.77
CA ALA A 85 21.97 -15.22 8.76
C ALA A 85 22.44 -13.85 9.29
N MET A 86 23.41 -13.82 10.23
CA MET A 86 24.15 -12.57 10.49
C MET A 86 24.95 -12.12 9.26
N SER A 87 25.45 -13.06 8.45
CA SER A 87 26.02 -12.81 7.12
C SER A 87 25.00 -12.25 6.13
N ASP A 88 23.73 -12.68 6.20
CA ASP A 88 22.69 -12.29 5.26
C ASP A 88 22.13 -10.89 5.59
N LYS A 89 22.26 -10.42 6.84
CA LYS A 89 21.88 -9.03 7.20
C LYS A 89 22.76 -7.98 6.51
N VAL A 90 24.05 -8.24 6.41
CA VAL A 90 24.99 -7.37 5.70
C VAL A 90 24.73 -7.46 4.20
N LEU A 91 24.56 -8.68 3.67
CA LEU A 91 24.25 -8.92 2.26
C LEU A 91 22.87 -8.36 1.85
N GLY A 92 21.89 -8.38 2.76
CA GLY A 92 20.54 -7.84 2.51
C GLY A 92 20.52 -6.31 2.40
N LEU A 93 21.34 -5.59 3.17
CA LEU A 93 21.48 -4.14 3.03
C LEU A 93 22.28 -3.77 1.78
N ASP A 94 23.31 -4.53 1.45
CA ASP A 94 24.14 -4.33 0.24
C ASP A 94 23.40 -4.64 -1.05
N CYS A 95 22.32 -5.44 -1.02
CA CYS A 95 21.47 -5.69 -2.19
C CYS A 95 20.50 -4.55 -2.50
N GLY A 96 20.40 -3.54 -1.62
CA GLY A 96 19.52 -2.38 -1.78
C GLY A 96 18.12 -2.57 -1.22
N ALA A 97 17.88 -3.54 -0.33
CA ALA A 97 16.65 -3.58 0.46
C ALA A 97 16.61 -2.38 1.43
N ASP A 98 15.40 -1.90 1.74
CA ASP A 98 15.22 -0.70 2.55
C ASP A 98 15.05 -1.00 4.05
N ASP A 99 14.58 -2.19 4.39
CA ASP A 99 14.53 -2.72 5.76
C ASP A 99 14.50 -4.25 5.69
N TYR A 100 14.77 -4.89 6.83
CA TYR A 100 14.71 -6.35 6.95
C TYR A 100 14.03 -6.77 8.25
N MET A 101 13.49 -8.00 8.25
CA MET A 101 12.85 -8.58 9.43
C MET A 101 13.17 -10.07 9.53
N VAL A 102 13.49 -10.53 10.73
CA VAL A 102 13.89 -11.92 10.99
C VAL A 102 12.66 -12.77 11.31
N LYS A 103 12.56 -13.94 10.69
CA LYS A 103 11.56 -14.98 11.02
C LYS A 103 12.00 -15.77 12.26
N PRO A 104 11.11 -16.11 13.22
CA PRO A 104 9.70 -15.74 13.26
C PRO A 104 9.49 -14.31 13.76
N PHE A 105 8.47 -13.64 13.23
CA PHE A 105 8.16 -12.25 13.55
C PHE A 105 6.72 -12.04 14.03
N GLY A 106 6.51 -10.97 14.76
CA GLY A 106 5.19 -10.55 15.19
C GLY A 106 4.48 -9.72 14.10
N HIS A 107 3.19 -9.93 13.93
CA HIS A 107 2.39 -9.17 12.97
C HIS A 107 2.43 -7.65 13.21
N GLN A 108 2.45 -7.24 14.48
CA GLN A 108 2.55 -5.81 14.84
C GLN A 108 3.91 -5.20 14.44
N GLU A 109 5.00 -5.96 14.53
CA GLU A 109 6.32 -5.52 14.08
C GLU A 109 6.35 -5.34 12.57
N LEU A 110 5.85 -6.31 11.82
CA LEU A 110 5.74 -6.21 10.35
C LEU A 110 4.99 -4.94 9.95
N LEU A 111 3.84 -4.69 10.55
CA LEU A 111 3.04 -3.50 10.27
C LEU A 111 3.76 -2.20 10.64
N ALA A 112 4.52 -2.19 11.74
CA ALA A 112 5.29 -1.01 12.15
C ALA A 112 6.41 -0.72 11.16
N ARG A 113 7.17 -1.74 10.74
CA ARG A 113 8.23 -1.62 9.73
C ARG A 113 7.68 -1.22 8.37
N LEU A 114 6.59 -1.84 7.93
CA LEU A 114 5.94 -1.47 6.67
C LEU A 114 5.47 -0.01 6.67
N ARG A 115 4.88 0.48 7.78
CA ARG A 115 4.54 1.90 7.92
C ARG A 115 5.76 2.80 7.89
N ALA A 116 6.87 2.39 8.51
CA ALA A 116 8.13 3.14 8.47
C ALA A 116 8.70 3.20 7.05
N LEU A 117 8.67 2.08 6.34
CA LEU A 117 9.12 1.94 4.97
C LEU A 117 8.31 2.82 4.01
N LEU A 118 7.00 2.77 4.11
CA LEU A 118 6.08 3.58 3.32
C LEU A 118 6.18 5.08 3.61
N ARG A 119 6.86 5.50 4.70
CA ARG A 119 7.16 6.91 5.02
C ARG A 119 8.40 7.44 4.31
N ARG A 120 9.27 6.58 3.72
CA ARG A 120 10.47 7.05 3.00
C ARG A 120 10.08 7.85 1.75
N PRO A 121 10.79 8.93 1.46
CA PRO A 121 10.30 9.94 0.54
C PRO A 121 10.48 9.52 -0.94
N ARG A 122 9.39 9.11 -1.58
CA ARG A 122 9.17 9.57 -2.96
C ARG A 122 8.58 11.00 -2.98
N GLN A 123 8.12 11.48 -1.88
CA GLN A 123 7.76 12.80 -1.36
C GLN A 123 7.41 12.52 0.09
N THR A 124 7.92 13.29 1.03
CA THR A 124 7.65 13.19 2.47
C THR A 124 6.22 12.67 2.71
N LEU A 125 6.08 11.35 2.94
CA LEU A 125 4.79 10.82 3.39
C LEU A 125 4.61 11.32 4.82
N GLN A 126 4.09 12.53 4.93
CA GLN A 126 3.76 13.14 6.20
C GLN A 126 2.84 12.17 6.95
N ALA A 127 3.18 11.89 8.22
CA ALA A 127 2.32 11.10 9.11
C ALA A 127 0.90 11.67 9.16
N LYS A 128 0.78 12.96 8.83
CA LYS A 128 -0.48 13.68 8.61
C LYS A 128 -0.53 14.22 7.19
N LEU A 129 -1.52 13.81 6.43
CA LEU A 129 -1.88 14.44 5.17
C LEU A 129 -2.82 15.59 5.47
N ILE A 130 -2.57 16.75 4.85
CA ILE A 130 -3.42 17.94 5.00
C ILE A 130 -3.80 18.41 3.59
N VAL A 131 -5.10 18.48 3.34
CA VAL A 131 -5.67 18.94 2.08
C VAL A 131 -6.88 19.82 2.40
N GLY A 132 -6.72 21.13 2.31
CA GLY A 132 -7.73 22.09 2.80
C GLY A 132 -8.03 21.86 4.29
N ASP A 133 -9.33 21.71 4.61
CA ASP A 133 -9.79 21.45 5.98
C ASP A 133 -9.72 19.96 6.40
N LEU A 134 -9.23 19.07 5.52
CA LEU A 134 -9.07 17.66 5.80
C LEU A 134 -7.67 17.37 6.37
N VAL A 135 -7.63 16.70 7.49
CA VAL A 135 -6.41 16.18 8.12
C VAL A 135 -6.57 14.68 8.30
N LEU A 136 -5.65 13.91 7.76
CA LEU A 136 -5.62 12.46 7.87
C LEU A 136 -4.34 12.01 8.58
N ASP A 137 -4.47 11.48 9.80
CA ASP A 137 -3.37 10.86 10.53
C ASP A 137 -3.26 9.39 10.13
N THR A 138 -2.27 9.06 9.32
CA THR A 138 -2.09 7.72 8.77
C THR A 138 -1.56 6.72 9.82
N VAL A 139 -0.96 7.20 10.90
CA VAL A 139 -0.45 6.38 12.00
C VAL A 139 -1.56 6.04 12.97
N LYS A 140 -2.34 7.05 13.41
CA LYS A 140 -3.45 6.86 14.33
C LYS A 140 -4.71 6.33 13.64
N LYS A 141 -4.73 6.29 12.30
CA LYS A 141 -5.90 5.95 11.48
C LYS A 141 -7.12 6.84 11.79
N GLN A 142 -6.87 8.12 12.01
CA GLN A 142 -7.89 9.13 12.30
C GLN A 142 -8.02 10.13 11.16
N ALA A 143 -9.25 10.51 10.88
CA ALA A 143 -9.59 11.57 9.94
C ALA A 143 -10.29 12.71 10.68
N ILE A 144 -9.91 13.95 10.37
CA ILE A 144 -10.49 15.17 10.93
C ILE A 144 -10.90 16.06 9.75
N CYS A 145 -12.07 16.67 9.84
CA CYS A 145 -12.55 17.67 8.90
C CYS A 145 -13.06 18.89 9.70
N LYS A 146 -12.55 20.09 9.39
CA LYS A 146 -12.92 21.33 10.11
C LYS A 146 -12.84 21.19 11.63
N ASN A 147 -11.73 20.60 12.12
CA ASN A 147 -11.47 20.36 13.55
C ASN A 147 -12.42 19.35 14.25
N ALA A 148 -13.30 18.68 13.52
CA ALA A 148 -14.17 17.63 14.05
C ALA A 148 -13.76 16.24 13.50
N GLU A 149 -13.86 15.20 14.33
CA GLU A 149 -13.55 13.84 13.91
C GLU A 149 -14.51 13.39 12.81
N LEU A 150 -13.94 12.80 11.74
CA LEU A 150 -14.67 12.20 10.63
C LEU A 150 -14.59 10.67 10.76
N PRO A 151 -15.64 10.00 11.28
CA PRO A 151 -15.61 8.56 11.50
C PRO A 151 -15.67 7.82 10.17
N LEU A 152 -14.58 7.15 9.80
CA LEU A 152 -14.44 6.39 8.56
C LEU A 152 -14.29 4.90 8.84
N THR A 153 -14.85 4.08 7.96
CA THR A 153 -14.49 2.65 7.88
C THR A 153 -13.09 2.50 7.30
N VAL A 154 -12.48 1.34 7.46
CA VAL A 154 -11.13 1.05 6.94
C VAL A 154 -11.02 1.37 5.44
N LYS A 155 -12.01 0.96 4.64
CA LYS A 155 -12.02 1.22 3.17
C LYS A 155 -12.27 2.68 2.82
N GLU A 156 -13.13 3.37 3.55
CA GLU A 156 -13.34 4.82 3.36
C GLU A 156 -12.08 5.62 3.76
N PHE A 157 -11.38 5.19 4.81
CA PHE A 157 -10.09 5.76 5.19
C PHE A 157 -9.06 5.60 4.09
N SER A 158 -8.89 4.38 3.56
CA SER A 158 -7.96 4.10 2.46
C SER A 158 -8.31 4.88 1.19
N LEU A 159 -9.61 5.03 0.90
CA LEU A 159 -10.09 5.83 -0.23
C LEU A 159 -9.76 7.31 -0.05
N LEU A 160 -10.02 7.88 1.13
CA LEU A 160 -9.66 9.27 1.43
C LEU A 160 -8.15 9.47 1.40
N GLU A 161 -7.36 8.54 1.96
CA GLU A 161 -5.91 8.57 1.91
C GLU A 161 -5.40 8.61 0.48
N TYR A 162 -5.95 7.78 -0.41
CA TYR A 162 -5.55 7.73 -1.81
C TYR A 162 -5.85 9.04 -2.54
N PHE A 163 -7.02 9.64 -2.30
CA PHE A 163 -7.34 10.97 -2.83
C PHE A 163 -6.44 12.07 -2.27
N MET A 164 -6.16 12.06 -0.96
CA MET A 164 -5.32 13.09 -0.33
C MET A 164 -3.84 12.99 -0.72
N ARG A 165 -3.39 11.83 -1.19
CA ARG A 165 -2.05 11.64 -1.78
C ARG A 165 -1.97 12.12 -3.23
N ASN A 166 -3.12 12.27 -3.89
CA ASN A 166 -3.23 12.71 -5.28
C ASN A 166 -4.19 13.91 -5.40
N PRO A 167 -3.92 15.02 -4.69
CA PRO A 167 -4.83 16.16 -4.68
C PRO A 167 -4.92 16.78 -6.07
N ASN A 168 -6.12 17.22 -6.45
CA ASN A 168 -6.42 17.82 -7.74
C ASN A 168 -6.26 16.90 -8.98
N GLN A 169 -5.84 15.64 -8.80
CA GLN A 169 -5.76 14.66 -9.89
C GLN A 169 -7.09 13.93 -10.06
N VAL A 170 -7.43 13.64 -11.30
CA VAL A 170 -8.57 12.77 -11.63
C VAL A 170 -8.09 11.32 -11.54
N LEU A 171 -8.68 10.57 -10.62
CA LEU A 171 -8.44 9.14 -10.46
C LEU A 171 -9.58 8.37 -11.10
N SER A 172 -9.25 7.48 -12.05
CA SER A 172 -10.25 6.64 -12.69
C SER A 172 -10.82 5.60 -11.70
N ARG A 173 -11.98 5.02 -12.05
CA ARG A 173 -12.58 3.95 -11.24
C ARG A 173 -11.65 2.74 -11.15
N GLU A 174 -11.01 2.40 -12.25
CA GLU A 174 -10.05 1.31 -12.36
C GLU A 174 -8.85 1.55 -11.45
N GLN A 175 -8.23 2.74 -11.51
CA GLN A 175 -7.12 3.11 -10.64
C GLN A 175 -7.49 3.04 -9.14
N ILE A 176 -8.68 3.53 -8.77
CA ILE A 176 -9.18 3.47 -7.40
C ILE A 176 -9.43 2.02 -6.99
N LEU A 177 -10.05 1.23 -7.87
CA LEU A 177 -10.33 -0.18 -7.62
C LEU A 177 -9.03 -0.97 -7.41
N GLU A 178 -8.10 -0.87 -8.34
CA GLU A 178 -6.81 -1.56 -8.29
C GLU A 178 -5.97 -1.18 -7.07
N HIS A 179 -6.04 0.07 -6.63
CA HIS A 179 -5.23 0.55 -5.50
C HIS A 179 -5.80 0.20 -4.12
N ILE A 180 -7.12 0.05 -3.99
CA ILE A 180 -7.80 -0.12 -2.68
C ILE A 180 -8.38 -1.52 -2.51
N TRP A 181 -8.71 -2.21 -3.61
CA TRP A 181 -9.26 -3.58 -3.61
C TRP A 181 -8.31 -4.54 -4.33
N ASN A 182 -8.45 -5.83 -4.06
CA ASN A 182 -7.64 -6.86 -4.70
C ASN A 182 -8.16 -7.20 -6.10
N TYR A 183 -7.30 -7.74 -6.96
CA TYR A 183 -7.65 -8.18 -8.32
C TYR A 183 -8.68 -9.32 -8.36
N ASP A 184 -8.82 -10.10 -7.27
CA ASP A 184 -9.82 -11.19 -7.17
C ASP A 184 -11.25 -10.68 -6.97
N PHE A 185 -11.47 -9.38 -6.99
CA PHE A 185 -12.79 -8.78 -6.86
C PHE A 185 -13.49 -8.72 -8.22
N ASP A 186 -13.89 -9.91 -8.72
CA ASP A 186 -14.51 -10.12 -10.04
C ASP A 186 -15.94 -9.58 -10.17
N SER A 187 -16.46 -8.88 -9.21
CA SER A 187 -17.79 -8.32 -9.35
C SER A 187 -17.94 -7.04 -8.56
N PHE A 188 -18.29 -6.05 -9.23
CA PHE A 188 -18.97 -4.81 -8.86
C PHE A 188 -18.27 -3.57 -9.41
N ALA A 189 -18.56 -3.27 -10.68
CA ALA A 189 -18.30 -1.96 -11.29
C ALA A 189 -18.79 -0.78 -10.43
N ASN A 190 -19.65 -1.05 -9.43
CA ASN A 190 -20.25 -0.04 -8.56
C ASN A 190 -19.62 0.07 -7.16
N VAL A 191 -18.63 -0.77 -6.78
CA VAL A 191 -18.08 -0.73 -5.42
C VAL A 191 -17.41 0.61 -5.11
N VAL A 192 -16.67 1.15 -6.05
CA VAL A 192 -16.03 2.48 -5.94
C VAL A 192 -17.08 3.56 -5.75
N ASP A 193 -18.12 3.55 -6.57
CA ASP A 193 -19.20 4.55 -6.55
C ASP A 193 -19.96 4.52 -5.21
N VAL A 194 -20.19 3.34 -4.64
CA VAL A 194 -20.81 3.17 -3.31
C VAL A 194 -19.93 3.78 -2.21
N HIS A 195 -18.63 3.49 -2.21
CA HIS A 195 -17.72 4.02 -1.19
C HIS A 195 -17.51 5.54 -1.35
N VAL A 196 -17.42 6.05 -2.57
CA VAL A 196 -17.38 7.49 -2.85
C VAL A 196 -18.67 8.17 -2.36
N LYS A 197 -19.84 7.59 -2.63
CA LYS A 197 -21.13 8.09 -2.13
C LYS A 197 -21.17 8.13 -0.60
N ASN A 198 -20.70 7.06 0.06
CA ASN A 198 -20.68 7.00 1.52
C ASN A 198 -19.71 8.03 2.11
N LEU A 199 -18.52 8.17 1.53
CA LEU A 199 -17.54 9.19 1.93
C LEU A 199 -18.12 10.60 1.78
N ARG A 200 -18.75 10.92 0.63
CA ARG A 200 -19.45 12.21 0.44
C ARG A 200 -20.53 12.45 1.47
N LYS A 201 -21.35 11.45 1.80
CA LYS A 201 -22.39 11.56 2.85
C LYS A 201 -21.78 11.90 4.20
N LYS A 202 -20.59 11.42 4.52
CA LYS A 202 -19.89 11.78 5.75
C LYS A 202 -19.30 13.19 5.69
N LEU A 203 -18.70 13.56 4.56
CA LEU A 203 -18.19 14.90 4.31
C LEU A 203 -19.31 15.95 4.32
N SER A 204 -20.53 15.62 3.82
CA SER A 204 -21.66 16.54 3.82
C SER A 204 -22.13 16.92 5.23
N LYS A 205 -21.99 16.02 6.21
CA LYS A 205 -22.26 16.36 7.61
C LYS A 205 -21.34 17.46 8.15
N MET A 206 -20.15 17.59 7.55
CA MET A 206 -19.18 18.65 7.86
C MET A 206 -19.27 19.84 6.87
N ARG A 207 -20.28 19.85 5.97
CA ARG A 207 -20.41 20.85 4.88
C ARG A 207 -19.16 20.93 4.02
N TYR A 208 -18.60 19.77 3.65
CA TYR A 208 -17.34 19.62 2.89
C TYR A 208 -17.46 18.64 1.71
N GLU A 209 -18.68 18.31 1.27
CA GLU A 209 -18.96 17.37 0.18
C GLU A 209 -18.43 17.84 -1.18
N HIS A 210 -18.30 19.16 -1.37
CA HIS A 210 -17.81 19.76 -2.62
C HIS A 210 -16.35 19.44 -2.92
N ALA A 211 -15.57 19.06 -1.89
CA ALA A 211 -14.18 18.69 -2.06
C ALA A 211 -13.98 17.41 -2.90
N LEU A 212 -14.92 16.44 -2.83
CA LEU A 212 -14.85 15.21 -3.60
C LEU A 212 -15.77 15.25 -4.82
N GLN A 213 -15.22 15.60 -5.97
CA GLN A 213 -15.95 15.84 -7.21
C GLN A 213 -16.02 14.60 -8.10
N THR A 214 -17.08 14.50 -8.91
CA THR A 214 -17.16 13.57 -10.03
C THR A 214 -16.74 14.29 -11.31
N VAL A 215 -15.76 13.72 -12.00
CA VAL A 215 -15.40 14.14 -13.36
C VAL A 215 -16.06 13.16 -14.32
N ARG A 216 -17.14 13.61 -14.99
CA ARG A 216 -17.98 12.74 -15.85
C ARG A 216 -17.13 12.00 -16.88
N GLY A 217 -17.34 10.69 -17.01
CA GLY A 217 -16.63 9.82 -17.94
C GLY A 217 -15.17 9.50 -17.55
N MET A 218 -14.58 10.18 -16.54
CA MET A 218 -13.17 10.01 -16.19
C MET A 218 -12.94 9.43 -14.79
N GLY A 219 -13.79 9.76 -13.80
CA GLY A 219 -13.61 9.27 -12.43
C GLY A 219 -13.91 10.31 -11.35
N TYR A 220 -13.06 10.38 -10.34
CA TYR A 220 -13.23 11.24 -9.17
C TYR A 220 -11.98 12.06 -8.87
N ARG A 221 -12.16 13.20 -8.22
CA ARG A 221 -11.07 14.11 -7.86
C ARG A 221 -11.35 14.75 -6.50
N LEU A 222 -10.34 14.81 -5.64
CA LEU A 222 -10.36 15.63 -4.43
C LEU A 222 -9.77 17.00 -4.78
N THR A 223 -10.55 18.05 -4.57
CA THR A 223 -10.15 19.45 -4.81
C THR A 223 -9.94 20.18 -3.49
N VAL A 224 -9.01 21.12 -3.50
CA VAL A 224 -8.72 22.04 -2.37
C VAL A 224 -9.30 23.39 -2.67
#